data_a769617fe83158826025c3a6e1cc47a0
#
_entry.id   a769617fe83158826025c3a6e1cc47a0
#
_cell.length_a   1.000
_cell.length_b   1.000
_cell.length_c   1.000
_cell.angle_alpha   90.00
_cell.angle_beta   90.00
_cell.angle_gamma   90.00
#
_symmetry.space_group_name_H-M   'P 1'
#
loop_
_entity.id
_entity.type
_entity.pdbx_description
1 polymer ?
#
loop_
_entity_poly.entity_id
_entity_poly.type
_entity_poly.pdbx_seq_one_letter_code
_entity_poly.pdbx_strand_id
1 'polypeptide(L)'
;MWVSDKWRDYELIDCGRGEKLERWGDCILVRPDPQAIWDTAREDPLWRRPDARYARSSTGGGQWEKKDVPQQWKIAYRDLTFQVKPMNFKHTGLFPEQAANWDFCMERIRKANRPISVLNLFAYTGGATVACAAAGASVCHVDAAKGMVSWARETAQLSGVEGAPIRWIIDDCGKFVEREIRRGRQYDAVIMDPPSYGRGPSGEVWKLEDNLYPFV
;
A
#
# COMPACT_ATOMS: atom_id res chain seq x y z
N MET A 1 1.48 -20.44 7.85
CA MET A 1 0.92 -19.09 8.09
C MET A 1 1.85 -18.08 7.44
N TRP A 2 1.31 -17.08 6.77
CA TRP A 2 2.08 -15.97 6.18
C TRP A 2 2.07 -14.82 7.18
N VAL A 3 3.23 -14.32 7.56
CA VAL A 3 3.39 -13.21 8.49
C VAL A 3 4.37 -12.18 7.92
N SER A 4 4.16 -10.92 8.26
CA SER A 4 4.94 -9.78 7.77
C SER A 4 6.14 -9.50 8.71
N ASP A 5 6.96 -10.51 8.98
CA ASP A 5 8.02 -10.51 9.98
C ASP A 5 9.45 -10.29 9.43
N LYS A 6 9.58 -10.05 8.11
CA LYS A 6 10.89 -9.94 7.45
C LYS A 6 11.31 -8.50 7.18
N TRP A 7 10.61 -7.56 7.78
CA TRP A 7 11.00 -6.16 7.74
C TRP A 7 12.28 -5.91 8.55
N ARG A 8 13.20 -5.13 7.98
CA ARG A 8 14.35 -4.56 8.70
C ARG A 8 14.12 -3.09 9.04
N ASP A 9 13.50 -2.38 8.12
CA ASP A 9 13.29 -0.93 8.19
C ASP A 9 11.91 -0.55 8.71
N TYR A 10 11.06 -1.52 9.05
CA TYR A 10 9.77 -1.28 9.67
C TYR A 10 9.58 -2.18 10.89
N GLU A 11 8.99 -1.61 11.94
CA GLU A 11 8.62 -2.33 13.15
C GLU A 11 7.36 -1.70 13.77
N LEU A 12 6.40 -2.53 14.13
CA LEU A 12 5.32 -2.15 15.04
C LEU A 12 5.86 -2.35 16.47
N ILE A 13 6.25 -1.25 17.13
CA ILE A 13 6.88 -1.28 18.46
C ILE A 13 5.84 -1.57 19.54
N ASP A 14 4.69 -0.86 19.48
CA ASP A 14 3.59 -1.01 20.44
C ASP A 14 2.28 -0.49 19.82
N CYS A 15 1.14 -0.95 20.33
CA CYS A 15 -0.17 -0.44 19.89
C CYS A 15 -1.23 -0.63 20.97
N GLY A 16 -2.19 0.29 21.00
CA GLY A 16 -3.32 0.29 21.92
C GLY A 16 -3.93 1.67 22.09
N ARG A 17 -5.07 1.76 22.75
CA ARG A 17 -5.84 3.00 22.93
C ARG A 17 -6.09 3.75 21.62
N GLY A 18 -6.31 3.02 20.52
CA GLY A 18 -6.60 3.59 19.20
C GLY A 18 -5.41 4.17 18.46
N GLU A 19 -4.16 3.89 18.89
CA GLU A 19 -2.92 4.35 18.25
C GLU A 19 -1.90 3.22 18.12
N LYS A 20 -0.93 3.41 17.24
CA LYS A 20 0.25 2.56 17.07
C LYS A 20 1.51 3.39 17.03
N LEU A 21 2.54 2.87 17.70
CA LEU A 21 3.91 3.35 17.72
C LEU A 21 4.73 2.51 16.75
N GLU A 22 5.33 3.13 15.77
CA GLU A 22 6.00 2.45 14.66
C GLU A 22 7.37 3.05 14.38
N ARG A 23 8.31 2.21 13.99
CA ARG A 23 9.57 2.62 13.39
C ARG A 23 9.50 2.44 11.87
N TRP A 24 9.87 3.49 11.13
CA TRP A 24 9.90 3.55 9.68
C TRP A 24 11.29 4.03 9.22
N GLY A 25 12.22 3.09 8.99
CA GLY A 25 13.64 3.40 8.88
C GLY A 25 14.16 3.97 10.21
N ASP A 26 14.69 5.18 10.17
CA ASP A 26 15.17 5.91 11.36
C ASP A 26 14.08 6.77 12.02
N CYS A 27 12.87 6.84 11.45
CA CYS A 27 11.79 7.70 11.94
C CYS A 27 10.83 6.93 12.85
N ILE A 28 10.51 7.51 14.00
CA ILE A 28 9.49 7.02 14.94
C ILE A 28 8.19 7.78 14.73
N LEU A 29 7.14 7.05 14.39
CA LEU A 29 5.83 7.62 14.09
C LEU A 29 4.77 7.11 15.08
N VAL A 30 3.84 8.00 15.45
CA VAL A 30 2.60 7.63 16.13
C VAL A 30 1.43 7.94 15.21
N ARG A 31 0.62 6.92 14.93
CA ARG A 31 -0.53 7.04 14.03
C ARG A 31 -1.79 6.45 14.66
N PRO A 32 -2.98 6.99 14.33
CA PRO A 32 -4.24 6.40 14.75
C PRO A 32 -4.45 5.02 14.14
N ASP A 33 -4.83 4.07 15.00
CA ASP A 33 -5.30 2.75 14.61
C ASP A 33 -6.56 2.39 15.42
N PRO A 34 -7.77 2.63 14.87
CA PRO A 34 -9.02 2.39 15.59
C PRO A 34 -9.25 0.91 15.97
N GLN A 35 -8.54 -0.01 15.36
CA GLN A 35 -8.66 -1.43 15.67
C GLN A 35 -7.85 -1.84 16.91
N ALA A 36 -6.88 -1.04 17.31
CA ALA A 36 -6.10 -1.24 18.53
C ALA A 36 -6.89 -0.76 19.77
N ILE A 37 -8.00 -1.43 20.08
CA ILE A 37 -8.97 -1.03 21.10
C ILE A 37 -8.55 -1.38 22.54
N TRP A 38 -7.57 -2.27 22.70
CA TRP A 38 -7.08 -2.67 24.02
C TRP A 38 -6.31 -1.56 24.71
N ASP A 39 -6.29 -1.64 26.03
CA ASP A 39 -5.48 -0.75 26.84
C ASP A 39 -4.02 -1.24 26.90
N THR A 40 -3.10 -0.31 26.83
CA THR A 40 -1.67 -0.55 27.00
C THR A 40 -1.09 0.47 27.97
N ALA A 41 -0.11 0.04 28.74
CA ALA A 41 0.58 0.93 29.67
C ALA A 41 1.42 2.02 28.96
N ARG A 42 1.72 1.83 27.66
CA ARG A 42 2.57 2.73 26.86
C ARG A 42 3.91 3.02 27.54
N GLU A 43 4.54 1.95 28.04
CA GLU A 43 5.78 2.06 28.81
C GLU A 43 6.99 2.48 27.97
N ASP A 44 6.95 2.18 26.66
CA ASP A 44 8.03 2.57 25.77
C ASP A 44 8.20 4.11 25.75
N PRO A 45 9.39 4.62 26.07
CA PRO A 45 9.65 6.06 26.10
C PRO A 45 9.46 6.76 24.76
N LEU A 46 9.49 6.04 23.63
CA LEU A 46 9.26 6.57 22.30
C LEU A 46 7.82 7.09 22.09
N TRP A 47 6.85 6.62 22.87
CA TRP A 47 5.50 7.22 22.88
C TRP A 47 5.49 8.70 23.24
N ARG A 48 6.45 9.14 24.06
CA ARG A 48 6.56 10.52 24.52
C ARG A 48 7.40 11.40 23.58
N ARG A 49 8.20 10.80 22.71
CA ARG A 49 9.18 11.48 21.86
C ARG A 49 9.20 10.93 20.44
N PRO A 50 8.03 10.78 19.76
CA PRO A 50 8.03 10.40 18.36
C PRO A 50 8.58 11.55 17.51
N ASP A 51 9.14 11.22 16.34
CA ASP A 51 9.58 12.20 15.35
C ASP A 51 8.38 12.86 14.64
N ALA A 52 7.28 12.11 14.49
CA ALA A 52 6.00 12.70 14.09
C ALA A 52 4.81 11.94 14.69
N ARG A 53 3.73 12.69 14.93
CA ARG A 53 2.43 12.17 15.37
C ARG A 53 1.34 12.69 14.45
N TYR A 54 0.42 11.82 14.04
CA TYR A 54 -0.78 12.26 13.34
C TYR A 54 -1.90 12.53 14.34
N ALA A 55 -2.21 13.81 14.53
CA ALA A 55 -3.31 14.26 15.41
C ALA A 55 -4.62 14.28 14.61
N ARG A 56 -5.65 13.57 15.10
CA ARG A 56 -6.99 13.61 14.52
C ARG A 56 -7.69 14.91 14.88
N SER A 57 -8.41 15.48 13.91
CA SER A 57 -9.35 16.57 14.16
C SER A 57 -10.70 16.01 14.65
N SER A 58 -11.38 16.73 15.53
CA SER A 58 -12.73 16.41 15.98
C SER A 58 -13.79 16.55 14.86
N THR A 59 -13.47 17.31 13.82
CA THR A 59 -14.35 17.54 12.64
C THR A 59 -14.06 16.61 11.47
N GLY A 60 -13.19 15.62 11.66
CA GLY A 60 -12.71 14.70 10.61
C GLY A 60 -11.36 15.11 10.03
N GLY A 61 -10.62 14.14 9.50
CA GLY A 61 -9.25 14.34 9.02
C GLY A 61 -8.25 14.46 10.16
N GLY A 62 -7.25 15.30 10.00
CA GLY A 62 -6.17 15.56 10.97
C GLY A 62 -4.93 16.10 10.30
N GLN A 63 -3.86 16.23 11.07
CA GLN A 63 -2.60 16.75 10.59
C GLN A 63 -1.41 16.04 11.27
N TRP A 64 -0.27 16.06 10.60
CA TRP A 64 0.98 15.60 11.17
C TRP A 64 1.62 16.71 12.01
N GLU A 65 1.85 16.41 13.26
CA GLU A 65 2.74 17.16 14.14
C GLU A 65 4.13 16.59 13.96
N LYS A 66 4.98 17.28 13.20
CA LYS A 66 6.32 16.85 12.84
C LYS A 66 7.35 17.58 13.69
N LYS A 67 8.33 16.86 14.19
CA LYS A 67 9.49 17.43 14.88
C LYS A 67 10.73 17.36 13.98
N ASP A 68 11.09 16.15 13.58
CA ASP A 68 12.32 15.87 12.82
C ASP A 68 12.11 14.67 11.90
N VAL A 69 11.26 14.81 10.88
CA VAL A 69 11.09 13.79 9.84
C VAL A 69 11.38 14.38 8.47
N PRO A 70 12.10 13.66 7.60
CA PRO A 70 12.29 14.05 6.22
C PRO A 70 10.95 14.25 5.51
N GLN A 71 10.95 15.03 4.42
CA GLN A 71 9.77 15.13 3.57
C GLN A 71 9.41 13.78 2.95
N GLN A 72 10.43 12.98 2.65
CA GLN A 72 10.32 11.61 2.16
C GLN A 72 11.61 10.84 2.47
N TRP A 73 11.50 9.54 2.67
CA TRP A 73 12.65 8.64 2.86
C TRP A 73 12.36 7.26 2.29
N LYS A 74 13.35 6.39 2.32
CA LYS A 74 13.24 5.04 1.77
C LYS A 74 13.25 4.01 2.89
N ILE A 75 12.48 2.95 2.70
CA ILE A 75 12.52 1.73 3.51
C ILE A 75 12.59 0.51 2.59
N ALA A 76 13.19 -0.56 3.05
CA ALA A 76 13.37 -1.77 2.29
C ALA A 76 12.61 -2.95 2.90
N TYR A 77 12.05 -3.79 2.04
CA TYR A 77 11.56 -5.10 2.37
C TYR A 77 12.23 -6.13 1.46
N ARG A 78 13.16 -6.94 2.00
CA ARG A 78 14.02 -7.80 1.20
C ARG A 78 14.74 -6.99 0.12
N ASP A 79 14.56 -7.35 -1.17
CA ASP A 79 15.15 -6.69 -2.32
C ASP A 79 14.30 -5.54 -2.88
N LEU A 80 13.14 -5.27 -2.28
CA LEU A 80 12.24 -4.19 -2.70
C LEU A 80 12.50 -2.93 -1.88
N THR A 81 12.51 -1.78 -2.54
CA THR A 81 12.69 -0.47 -1.91
C THR A 81 11.48 0.41 -2.16
N PHE A 82 10.97 0.98 -1.10
CA PHE A 82 9.77 1.83 -1.12
C PHE A 82 10.12 3.22 -0.64
N GLN A 83 9.64 4.23 -1.35
CA GLN A 83 9.62 5.60 -0.85
C GLN A 83 8.39 5.78 0.03
N VAL A 84 8.57 6.40 1.19
CA VAL A 84 7.51 6.73 2.13
C VAL A 84 7.59 8.20 2.53
N LYS A 85 6.45 8.77 2.88
CA LYS A 85 6.33 10.17 3.35
C LYS A 85 5.04 10.36 4.14
N PRO A 86 4.98 11.25 5.12
CA PRO A 86 3.72 11.66 5.74
C PRO A 86 2.81 12.30 4.67
N MET A 87 1.65 11.69 4.44
CA MET A 87 0.65 12.21 3.50
C MET A 87 -0.31 13.19 4.21
N ASN A 88 -1.23 13.78 3.46
CA ASN A 88 -2.29 14.63 4.04
C ASN A 88 -3.25 13.87 4.98
N PHE A 89 -3.13 12.55 5.02
CA PHE A 89 -3.83 11.65 5.92
C PHE A 89 -2.83 10.93 6.84
N LYS A 90 -3.34 10.07 7.74
CA LYS A 90 -2.50 9.24 8.63
C LYS A 90 -1.55 8.26 7.88
N HIS A 91 -1.70 8.11 6.58
CA HIS A 91 -0.93 7.17 5.77
C HIS A 91 0.46 7.70 5.40
N THR A 92 1.36 6.78 5.14
CA THR A 92 2.76 7.03 4.77
C THR A 92 3.10 6.61 3.34
N GLY A 93 2.08 6.17 2.58
CA GLY A 93 2.25 5.66 1.23
C GLY A 93 2.50 4.15 1.15
N LEU A 94 2.57 3.44 2.26
CA LEU A 94 2.77 1.99 2.30
C LEU A 94 1.99 1.36 3.44
N PHE A 95 1.60 0.09 3.26
CA PHE A 95 0.97 -0.76 4.26
C PHE A 95 1.92 -1.95 4.52
N PRO A 96 2.74 -1.91 5.58
CA PRO A 96 3.76 -2.93 5.83
C PRO A 96 3.19 -4.34 6.05
N GLU A 97 1.97 -4.45 6.58
CA GLU A 97 1.25 -5.70 6.76
C GLU A 97 1.01 -6.45 5.44
N GLN A 98 0.92 -5.73 4.32
CA GLN A 98 0.76 -6.31 2.99
C GLN A 98 1.98 -7.12 2.52
N ALA A 99 3.11 -7.02 3.18
CA ALA A 99 4.30 -7.81 2.86
C ALA A 99 4.05 -9.32 2.93
N ALA A 100 3.15 -9.78 3.79
CA ALA A 100 2.71 -11.18 3.82
C ALA A 100 2.04 -11.59 2.49
N ASN A 101 1.21 -10.73 1.93
CA ASN A 101 0.56 -10.96 0.64
C ASN A 101 1.56 -10.86 -0.52
N TRP A 102 2.55 -9.96 -0.43
CA TRP A 102 3.62 -9.89 -1.43
C TRP A 102 4.45 -11.18 -1.46
N ASP A 103 4.84 -11.69 -0.28
CA ASP A 103 5.57 -12.96 -0.18
C ASP A 103 4.77 -14.11 -0.77
N PHE A 104 3.47 -14.20 -0.47
CA PHE A 104 2.57 -15.19 -1.05
C PHE A 104 2.52 -15.11 -2.58
N CYS A 105 2.29 -13.91 -3.13
CA CYS A 105 2.24 -13.71 -4.58
C CYS A 105 3.57 -14.06 -5.26
N MET A 106 4.69 -13.57 -4.72
CA MET A 106 6.03 -13.86 -5.26
C MET A 106 6.32 -15.37 -5.28
N GLU A 107 5.96 -16.08 -4.20
CA GLU A 107 6.16 -17.53 -4.15
C GLU A 107 5.31 -18.25 -5.20
N ARG A 108 4.03 -17.89 -5.36
CA ARG A 108 3.13 -18.48 -6.35
C ARG A 108 3.60 -18.24 -7.78
N ILE A 109 4.03 -17.02 -8.09
CA ILE A 109 4.55 -16.66 -9.40
C ILE A 109 5.79 -17.49 -9.73
N ARG A 110 6.77 -17.56 -8.81
CA ARG A 110 8.01 -18.33 -9.01
C ARG A 110 7.75 -19.84 -9.17
N LYS A 111 6.80 -20.40 -8.41
CA LYS A 111 6.44 -21.83 -8.48
C LYS A 111 5.65 -22.22 -9.74
N ALA A 112 5.07 -21.28 -10.44
CA ALA A 112 4.25 -21.56 -11.62
C ALA A 112 5.08 -22.12 -12.80
N ASN A 113 6.40 -21.83 -12.87
CA ASN A 113 7.32 -22.24 -13.93
C ASN A 113 6.81 -21.93 -15.36
N ARG A 114 6.04 -20.86 -15.51
CA ARG A 114 5.54 -20.32 -16.76
C ARG A 114 5.33 -18.81 -16.64
N PRO A 115 5.21 -18.09 -17.75
CA PRO A 115 4.82 -16.69 -17.70
C PRO A 115 3.49 -16.50 -16.96
N ILE A 116 3.43 -15.51 -16.06
CA ILE A 116 2.25 -15.16 -15.28
C ILE A 116 1.86 -13.73 -15.58
N SER A 117 0.57 -13.49 -15.81
CA SER A 117 -0.03 -12.17 -15.95
C SER A 117 -0.89 -11.85 -14.73
N VAL A 118 -0.65 -10.69 -14.12
CA VAL A 118 -1.34 -10.23 -12.91
C VAL A 118 -2.08 -8.92 -13.19
N LEU A 119 -3.36 -8.86 -12.83
CA LEU A 119 -4.12 -7.64 -12.77
C LEU A 119 -4.15 -7.13 -11.32
N ASN A 120 -3.58 -5.96 -11.07
CA ASN A 120 -3.59 -5.31 -9.76
C ASN A 120 -4.50 -4.07 -9.83
N LEU A 121 -5.64 -4.13 -9.14
CA LEU A 121 -6.67 -3.11 -9.07
C LEU A 121 -6.61 -2.37 -7.74
N PHE A 122 -6.94 -1.08 -7.71
CA PHE A 122 -6.76 -0.20 -6.56
C PHE A 122 -5.30 -0.25 -6.07
N ALA A 123 -4.39 -0.24 -7.05
CA ALA A 123 -3.01 -0.68 -6.85
C ALA A 123 -2.13 0.30 -6.07
N TYR A 124 -2.65 1.48 -5.71
CA TYR A 124 -2.05 2.47 -4.83
C TYR A 124 -0.63 2.84 -5.26
N THR A 125 0.34 2.84 -4.32
CA THR A 125 1.76 3.16 -4.56
C THR A 125 2.58 1.98 -5.10
N GLY A 126 1.92 0.88 -5.50
CA GLY A 126 2.52 -0.19 -6.26
C GLY A 126 3.23 -1.29 -5.47
N GLY A 127 3.02 -1.43 -4.16
CA GLY A 127 3.69 -2.46 -3.37
C GLY A 127 3.52 -3.87 -3.93
N ALA A 128 2.28 -4.30 -4.18
CA ALA A 128 2.01 -5.61 -4.79
C ALA A 128 2.48 -5.70 -6.25
N THR A 129 2.41 -4.57 -7.00
CA THR A 129 2.88 -4.51 -8.39
C THR A 129 4.36 -4.81 -8.48
N VAL A 130 5.20 -4.12 -7.69
CA VAL A 130 6.66 -4.31 -7.75
C VAL A 130 7.07 -5.69 -7.23
N ALA A 131 6.36 -6.21 -6.22
CA ALA A 131 6.58 -7.56 -5.70
C ALA A 131 6.31 -8.63 -6.78
N CYS A 132 5.18 -8.53 -7.48
CA CYS A 132 4.84 -9.45 -8.58
C CYS A 132 5.84 -9.33 -9.75
N ALA A 133 6.21 -8.11 -10.12
CA ALA A 133 7.18 -7.84 -11.19
C ALA A 133 8.57 -8.40 -10.84
N ALA A 134 9.04 -8.22 -9.61
CA ALA A 134 10.29 -8.77 -9.10
C ALA A 134 10.30 -10.32 -9.07
N ALA A 135 9.12 -10.93 -9.02
CA ALA A 135 8.97 -12.38 -9.13
C ALA A 135 8.89 -12.88 -10.58
N GLY A 136 8.90 -11.98 -11.58
CA GLY A 136 8.90 -12.30 -13.02
C GLY A 136 7.54 -12.23 -13.69
N ALA A 137 6.50 -11.69 -13.05
CA ALA A 137 5.19 -11.54 -13.68
C ALA A 137 5.12 -10.31 -14.59
N SER A 138 4.26 -10.40 -15.62
CA SER A 138 3.71 -9.22 -16.29
C SER A 138 2.59 -8.65 -15.45
N VAL A 139 2.59 -7.35 -15.19
CA VAL A 139 1.61 -6.74 -14.28
C VAL A 139 0.83 -5.62 -14.97
N CYS A 140 -0.48 -5.62 -14.86
CA CYS A 140 -1.33 -4.48 -15.18
C CYS A 140 -1.69 -3.76 -13.87
N HIS A 141 -1.07 -2.62 -13.63
CA HIS A 141 -1.30 -1.75 -12.47
C HIS A 141 -2.38 -0.73 -12.80
N VAL A 142 -3.47 -0.74 -12.05
CA VAL A 142 -4.62 0.17 -12.25
C VAL A 142 -4.93 0.91 -10.96
N ASP A 143 -4.90 2.23 -11.03
CA ASP A 143 -5.33 3.12 -9.95
C ASP A 143 -5.93 4.39 -10.55
N ALA A 144 -6.97 4.93 -9.91
CA ALA A 144 -7.65 6.14 -10.38
C ALA A 144 -6.82 7.41 -10.14
N ALA A 145 -5.93 7.41 -9.15
CA ALA A 145 -5.16 8.57 -8.74
C ALA A 145 -3.83 8.66 -9.49
N LYS A 146 -3.72 9.62 -10.42
CA LYS A 146 -2.48 9.87 -11.19
C LYS A 146 -1.24 9.96 -10.30
N GLY A 147 -1.34 10.63 -9.15
CA GLY A 147 -0.22 10.77 -8.21
C GLY A 147 0.24 9.44 -7.63
N MET A 148 -0.69 8.50 -7.39
CA MET A 148 -0.35 7.15 -6.90
C MET A 148 0.34 6.33 -7.97
N VAL A 149 -0.13 6.37 -9.21
CA VAL A 149 0.51 5.68 -10.34
C VAL A 149 1.93 6.24 -10.61
N SER A 150 2.11 7.56 -10.49
CA SER A 150 3.45 8.16 -10.60
C SER A 150 4.38 7.66 -9.49
N TRP A 151 3.89 7.62 -8.26
CA TRP A 151 4.65 7.09 -7.13
C TRP A 151 4.96 5.59 -7.29
N ALA A 152 4.01 4.81 -7.81
CA ALA A 152 4.25 3.40 -8.10
C ALA A 152 5.37 3.18 -9.14
N ARG A 153 5.49 4.06 -10.14
CA ARG A 153 6.62 4.03 -11.10
C ARG A 153 7.95 4.34 -10.41
N GLU A 154 7.99 5.33 -9.51
CA GLU A 154 9.18 5.62 -8.70
C GLU A 154 9.55 4.41 -7.82
N THR A 155 8.55 3.75 -7.21
CA THR A 155 8.76 2.50 -6.45
C THR A 155 9.37 1.39 -7.32
N ALA A 156 8.92 1.25 -8.56
CA ALA A 156 9.48 0.28 -9.51
C ALA A 156 10.95 0.59 -9.85
N GLN A 157 11.30 1.86 -10.06
CA GLN A 157 12.69 2.29 -10.27
C GLN A 157 13.56 2.00 -9.05
N LEU A 158 13.09 2.36 -7.85
CA LEU A 158 13.82 2.13 -6.60
C LEU A 158 14.04 0.64 -6.32
N SER A 159 13.12 -0.20 -6.76
CA SER A 159 13.19 -1.67 -6.61
C SER A 159 13.90 -2.36 -7.79
N GLY A 160 14.44 -1.62 -8.77
CA GLY A 160 15.17 -2.17 -9.92
C GLY A 160 14.30 -2.99 -10.89
N VAL A 161 12.99 -2.72 -10.93
CA VAL A 161 12.04 -3.43 -11.80
C VAL A 161 11.38 -2.51 -12.84
N GLU A 162 11.94 -1.34 -13.11
CA GLU A 162 11.44 -0.41 -14.13
C GLU A 162 11.41 -0.99 -15.54
N GLY A 163 12.32 -1.94 -15.84
CA GLY A 163 12.37 -2.67 -17.11
C GLY A 163 11.39 -3.85 -17.20
N ALA A 164 10.67 -4.18 -16.12
CA ALA A 164 9.70 -5.27 -16.13
C ALA A 164 8.45 -4.91 -16.96
N PRO A 165 7.71 -5.90 -17.48
CA PRO A 165 6.53 -5.68 -18.32
C PRO A 165 5.34 -5.22 -17.47
N ILE A 166 5.35 -3.96 -17.03
CA ILE A 166 4.28 -3.33 -16.23
C ILE A 166 3.49 -2.35 -17.09
N ARG A 167 2.18 -2.58 -17.21
CA ARG A 167 1.22 -1.63 -17.79
C ARG A 167 0.71 -0.70 -16.68
N TRP A 168 0.98 0.58 -16.81
CA TRP A 168 0.55 1.59 -15.88
C TRP A 168 -0.73 2.27 -16.37
N ILE A 169 -1.83 2.12 -15.66
CA ILE A 169 -3.15 2.60 -16.05
C ILE A 169 -3.66 3.57 -14.98
N ILE A 170 -4.03 4.77 -15.43
CA ILE A 170 -4.71 5.76 -14.59
C ILE A 170 -6.17 5.75 -15.02
N ASP A 171 -7.01 5.05 -14.27
CA ASP A 171 -8.41 4.87 -14.61
C ASP A 171 -9.24 4.39 -13.42
N ASP A 172 -10.56 4.57 -13.48
CA ASP A 172 -11.49 3.87 -12.62
C ASP A 172 -11.42 2.37 -12.85
N CYS A 173 -11.29 1.61 -11.76
CA CYS A 173 -11.09 0.16 -11.84
C CYS A 173 -12.29 -0.56 -12.47
N GLY A 174 -13.52 -0.14 -12.19
CA GLY A 174 -14.73 -0.72 -12.77
C GLY A 174 -14.77 -0.54 -14.29
N LYS A 175 -14.61 0.70 -14.72
CA LYS A 175 -14.56 1.03 -16.17
C LYS A 175 -13.42 0.34 -16.89
N PHE A 176 -12.28 0.18 -16.22
CA PHE A 176 -11.15 -0.54 -16.79
C PHE A 176 -11.47 -2.03 -16.97
N VAL A 177 -12.00 -2.70 -15.95
CA VAL A 177 -12.37 -4.12 -16.00
C VAL A 177 -13.41 -4.39 -17.09
N GLU A 178 -14.47 -3.58 -17.18
CA GLU A 178 -15.47 -3.68 -18.24
C GLU A 178 -14.84 -3.64 -19.64
N ARG A 179 -13.83 -2.77 -19.84
CA ARG A 179 -13.12 -2.70 -21.12
C ARG A 179 -12.25 -3.92 -21.41
N GLU A 180 -11.58 -4.46 -20.38
CA GLU A 180 -10.76 -5.67 -20.54
C GLU A 180 -11.65 -6.89 -20.84
N ILE A 181 -12.83 -7.02 -20.21
CA ILE A 181 -13.83 -8.05 -20.53
C ILE A 181 -14.27 -7.94 -22.00
N ARG A 182 -14.66 -6.75 -22.47
CA ARG A 182 -15.05 -6.54 -23.88
C ARG A 182 -13.93 -6.86 -24.88
N ARG A 183 -12.66 -6.74 -24.45
CA ARG A 183 -11.48 -7.08 -25.27
C ARG A 183 -11.11 -8.54 -25.19
N GLY A 184 -11.80 -9.34 -24.40
CA GLY A 184 -11.45 -10.74 -24.14
C GLY A 184 -10.10 -10.93 -23.46
N ARG A 185 -9.62 -9.94 -22.69
CA ARG A 185 -8.36 -10.04 -21.96
C ARG A 185 -8.52 -10.95 -20.75
N GLN A 186 -7.51 -11.76 -20.52
CA GLN A 186 -7.45 -12.69 -19.39
C GLN A 186 -6.17 -12.48 -18.61
N TYR A 187 -6.23 -12.75 -17.32
CA TYR A 187 -5.12 -12.69 -16.38
C TYR A 187 -5.07 -13.99 -15.57
N ASP A 188 -3.88 -14.39 -15.16
CA ASP A 188 -3.68 -15.58 -14.32
C ASP A 188 -4.07 -15.33 -12.87
N ALA A 189 -3.95 -14.08 -12.43
CA ALA A 189 -4.32 -13.67 -11.08
C ALA A 189 -4.85 -12.24 -11.07
N VAL A 190 -5.79 -11.99 -10.15
CA VAL A 190 -6.29 -10.65 -9.81
C VAL A 190 -5.93 -10.37 -8.36
N ILE A 191 -5.32 -9.21 -8.13
CA ILE A 191 -5.08 -8.64 -6.80
C ILE A 191 -5.94 -7.39 -6.69
N MET A 192 -6.70 -7.27 -5.62
CA MET A 192 -7.46 -6.05 -5.35
C MET A 192 -7.60 -5.82 -3.85
N ASP A 193 -7.43 -4.57 -3.46
CA ASP A 193 -7.61 -4.07 -2.10
C ASP A 193 -8.42 -2.77 -2.16
N PRO A 194 -9.75 -2.88 -2.45
CA PRO A 194 -10.57 -1.70 -2.66
C PRO A 194 -10.75 -0.91 -1.37
N PRO A 195 -10.73 0.43 -1.44
CA PRO A 195 -10.99 1.27 -0.28
C PRO A 195 -12.45 1.14 0.17
N SER A 196 -12.73 1.42 1.44
CA SER A 196 -14.11 1.49 1.92
C SER A 196 -14.91 2.60 1.22
N TYR A 197 -14.23 3.70 0.86
CA TYR A 197 -14.77 4.83 0.10
C TYR A 197 -13.70 5.43 -0.81
N GLY A 198 -14.09 5.81 -2.03
CA GLY A 198 -13.22 6.48 -3.00
C GLY A 198 -13.98 7.34 -4.00
N ARG A 199 -13.24 8.20 -4.70
CA ARG A 199 -13.76 8.96 -5.84
C ARG A 199 -12.86 8.73 -7.04
N GLY A 200 -13.46 8.40 -8.16
CA GLY A 200 -12.80 8.31 -9.45
C GLY A 200 -12.49 9.68 -10.06
N PRO A 201 -11.65 9.73 -11.11
CA PRO A 201 -11.18 10.97 -11.72
C PRO A 201 -12.30 11.78 -12.39
N SER A 202 -13.42 11.16 -12.76
CA SER A 202 -14.58 11.82 -13.38
C SER A 202 -15.76 12.00 -12.40
N GLY A 203 -15.49 11.85 -11.09
CA GLY A 203 -16.50 12.03 -10.04
C GLY A 203 -17.26 10.75 -9.66
N GLU A 204 -16.85 9.59 -10.18
CA GLU A 204 -17.40 8.29 -9.77
C GLU A 204 -17.24 8.12 -8.26
N VAL A 205 -18.25 7.55 -7.64
CA VAL A 205 -18.22 7.24 -6.21
C VAL A 205 -18.15 5.74 -6.02
N TRP A 206 -17.06 5.30 -5.38
CA TRP A 206 -16.91 3.95 -4.90
C TRP A 206 -17.28 3.88 -3.42
N LYS A 207 -18.17 2.96 -3.07
CA LYS A 207 -18.46 2.53 -1.71
C LYS A 207 -18.37 1.01 -1.67
N LEU A 208 -17.54 0.47 -0.78
CA LEU A 208 -17.28 -0.97 -0.70
C LEU A 208 -18.57 -1.77 -0.53
N GLU A 209 -19.43 -1.32 0.38
CA GLU A 209 -20.71 -1.98 0.71
C GLU A 209 -21.69 -2.06 -0.47
N ASP A 210 -21.67 -1.07 -1.36
CA ASP A 210 -22.57 -0.98 -2.50
C ASP A 210 -21.97 -1.62 -3.77
N ASN A 211 -20.65 -1.52 -3.94
CA ASN A 211 -19.99 -1.77 -5.21
C ASN A 211 -19.21 -3.10 -5.26
N LEU A 212 -18.81 -3.68 -4.11
CA LEU A 212 -17.93 -4.86 -4.15
C LEU A 212 -18.60 -6.06 -4.81
N TYR A 213 -19.84 -6.38 -4.42
CA TYR A 213 -20.53 -7.57 -4.93
C TYR A 213 -20.75 -7.53 -6.45
N PRO A 214 -21.28 -6.43 -7.04
CA PRO A 214 -21.42 -6.36 -8.50
C PRO A 214 -20.07 -6.23 -9.25
N PHE A 215 -18.99 -5.87 -8.56
CA PHE A 215 -17.67 -5.74 -9.15
C PHE A 215 -16.92 -7.08 -9.26
N VAL A 216 -17.17 -8.03 -8.36
CA VAL A 216 -16.53 -9.36 -8.31
C VAL A 216 -17.30 -10.39 -9.10
#